data_17698f604e2e795d9791287c4943e8c8
#
_entry.id   17698f604e2e795d9791287c4943e8c8
#
_cell.length_a   1.000
_cell.length_b   1.000
_cell.length_c   1.000
_cell.angle_alpha   90.00
_cell.angle_beta   90.00
_cell.angle_gamma   90.00
#
_symmetry.space_group_name_H-M   'P 1'
#
loop_
_entity.id
_entity.type
_entity.pdbx_description
1 polymer ?
#
loop_
_entity_poly.entity_id
_entity_poly.type
_entity_poly.pdbx_seq_one_letter_code
_entity_poly.pdbx_strand_id
1 'polypeptide(L)'
;MSVFPYKVDVYPDNLKGYVTQVRPNSEINLMQTIAINYPELNMNVVNNELKEAAAAGKLVCYRSYDGGHWNAQGVRYGYASLMKQISNLLPKEDIKILRDEDFNMQILERTNTVLGQKFSEEDVSYSVKEPTAVQHQEWFDKIDYKPNDPWRSYRYFTTGDTSKPDILIVGDSYIWMQMFPWIAESFNRSVFIHQFDEDNIQRIGDR
;
A
#
# COMPACT_ATOMS: atom_id res chain seq x y z
N MET A 1 4.37 10.94 6.09
CA MET A 1 4.69 10.29 4.78
C MET A 1 5.02 8.82 5.04
N SER A 2 4.55 7.90 4.19
CA SER A 2 4.95 6.48 4.28
C SER A 2 5.70 6.07 3.03
N VAL A 3 6.77 5.29 3.21
CA VAL A 3 7.66 4.82 2.16
C VAL A 3 7.69 3.29 2.22
N PHE A 4 7.51 2.66 1.06
CA PHE A 4 7.48 1.20 0.92
C PHE A 4 8.66 0.73 0.08
N PRO A 5 9.36 -0.36 0.47
CA PRO A 5 10.53 -0.84 -0.24
C PRO A 5 10.16 -1.56 -1.52
N TYR A 6 11.07 -1.54 -2.48
CA TYR A 6 11.01 -2.45 -3.61
C TYR A 6 11.41 -3.88 -3.18
N LYS A 7 11.01 -4.85 -3.97
CA LYS A 7 11.32 -6.27 -3.76
C LYS A 7 12.83 -6.54 -3.56
N VAL A 8 13.68 -5.81 -4.27
CA VAL A 8 15.15 -5.93 -4.16
C VAL A 8 15.66 -5.46 -2.80
N ASP A 9 14.97 -4.53 -2.16
CA ASP A 9 15.33 -4.07 -0.81
C ASP A 9 14.95 -5.10 0.26
N VAL A 10 13.85 -5.85 0.03
CA VAL A 10 13.35 -6.89 0.94
C VAL A 10 14.16 -8.18 0.82
N TYR A 11 14.54 -8.56 -0.41
CA TYR A 11 15.25 -9.80 -0.73
C TYR A 11 16.60 -9.56 -1.39
N PRO A 12 17.52 -8.82 -0.78
CA PRO A 12 18.81 -8.47 -1.43
C PRO A 12 19.66 -9.70 -1.74
N ASP A 13 19.55 -10.76 -0.93
CA ASP A 13 20.35 -11.98 -1.10
C ASP A 13 19.97 -12.81 -2.33
N ASN A 14 18.74 -12.66 -2.83
CA ASN A 14 18.29 -13.36 -4.03
C ASN A 14 18.97 -12.86 -5.31
N LEU A 15 19.65 -11.72 -5.26
CA LEU A 15 20.40 -11.14 -6.37
C LEU A 15 21.91 -11.40 -6.29
N LYS A 16 22.39 -12.02 -5.21
CA LYS A 16 23.82 -12.36 -5.07
C LYS A 16 24.29 -13.23 -6.24
N GLY A 17 25.36 -12.79 -6.88
CA GLY A 17 25.94 -13.46 -8.06
C GLY A 17 25.40 -13.00 -9.41
N TYR A 18 24.27 -12.28 -9.46
CA TYR A 18 23.71 -11.73 -10.70
C TYR A 18 23.91 -10.23 -10.82
N VAL A 19 23.93 -9.52 -9.71
CA VAL A 19 24.06 -8.06 -9.66
C VAL A 19 25.06 -7.69 -8.56
N THR A 20 26.05 -6.87 -8.93
CA THR A 20 26.92 -6.23 -7.93
C THR A 20 26.23 -4.95 -7.46
N GLN A 21 25.96 -4.84 -6.17
CA GLN A 21 25.44 -3.61 -5.61
C GLN A 21 26.52 -2.53 -5.69
N VAL A 22 26.34 -1.57 -6.60
CA VAL A 22 27.31 -0.49 -6.84
C VAL A 22 27.24 0.58 -5.76
N ARG A 23 26.09 0.71 -5.08
CA ARG A 23 25.87 1.66 -3.97
C ARG A 23 25.42 0.92 -2.74
N PRO A 24 26.11 1.03 -1.60
CA PRO A 24 25.71 0.38 -0.35
C PRO A 24 24.45 0.98 0.26
N ASN A 25 24.04 2.19 -0.15
CA ASN A 25 22.88 2.90 0.36
C ASN A 25 21.78 2.88 -0.71
N SER A 26 20.79 1.99 -0.53
CA SER A 26 19.55 2.07 -1.30
C SER A 26 18.75 3.31 -0.89
N GLU A 27 17.83 3.75 -1.76
CA GLU A 27 16.92 4.85 -1.45
C GLU A 27 16.17 4.61 -0.15
N ILE A 28 15.78 3.38 0.11
CA ILE A 28 15.07 3.01 1.33
C ILE A 28 15.93 3.22 2.60
N ASN A 29 17.23 2.93 2.54
CA ASN A 29 18.15 3.18 3.66
C ASN A 29 18.33 4.68 3.90
N LEU A 30 18.36 5.49 2.82
CA LEU A 30 18.38 6.94 2.95
C LEU A 30 17.11 7.45 3.62
N MET A 31 15.94 6.96 3.21
CA MET A 31 14.65 7.34 3.82
C MET A 31 14.57 6.92 5.29
N GLN A 32 15.09 5.74 5.65
CA GLN A 32 15.22 5.34 7.06
C GLN A 32 16.11 6.28 7.85
N THR A 33 17.24 6.68 7.28
CA THR A 33 18.16 7.64 7.91
C THR A 33 17.50 9.00 8.13
N ILE A 34 16.73 9.47 7.13
CA ILE A 34 15.97 10.72 7.24
C ILE A 34 14.91 10.61 8.33
N ALA A 35 14.14 9.51 8.36
CA ALA A 35 13.10 9.28 9.36
C ALA A 35 13.65 9.29 10.81
N ILE A 36 14.84 8.75 11.00
CA ILE A 36 15.52 8.74 12.32
C ILE A 36 16.02 10.13 12.71
N ASN A 37 16.64 10.86 11.77
CA ASN A 37 17.29 12.14 12.07
C ASN A 37 16.29 13.32 12.11
N TYR A 38 15.12 13.18 11.49
CA TYR A 38 14.08 14.21 11.37
C TYR A 38 12.71 13.65 11.76
N PRO A 39 12.50 13.32 13.04
CA PRO A 39 11.25 12.72 13.51
C PRO A 39 10.01 13.60 13.32
N GLU A 40 10.20 14.92 13.23
CA GLU A 40 9.14 15.89 12.94
C GLU A 40 8.50 15.72 11.55
N LEU A 41 9.16 15.05 10.61
CA LEU A 41 8.59 14.71 9.30
C LEU A 41 7.55 13.58 9.38
N ASN A 42 7.43 12.92 10.53
CA ASN A 42 6.50 11.80 10.74
C ASN A 42 6.57 10.77 9.59
N MET A 43 7.78 10.38 9.22
CA MET A 43 8.01 9.40 8.17
C MET A 43 7.88 7.98 8.72
N ASN A 44 7.12 7.13 8.00
CA ASN A 44 7.06 5.69 8.24
C ASN A 44 7.75 4.96 7.08
N VAL A 45 8.81 4.23 7.37
CA VAL A 45 9.54 3.45 6.37
C VAL A 45 9.34 1.97 6.68
N VAL A 46 8.44 1.32 5.91
CA VAL A 46 7.99 -0.06 6.11
C VAL A 46 8.98 -1.05 5.51
N ASN A 47 10.23 -1.04 5.97
CA ASN A 47 11.29 -1.90 5.44
C ASN A 47 11.63 -3.04 6.39
N ASN A 48 11.75 -2.75 7.67
CA ASN A 48 12.17 -3.75 8.66
C ASN A 48 11.10 -4.83 8.85
N GLU A 49 9.83 -4.44 8.92
CA GLU A 49 8.70 -5.36 9.07
C GLU A 49 8.64 -6.38 7.93
N LEU A 50 8.88 -5.90 6.69
CA LEU A 50 8.88 -6.79 5.52
C LEU A 50 10.11 -7.69 5.48
N LYS A 51 11.29 -7.19 5.86
CA LYS A 51 12.52 -7.99 5.96
C LYS A 51 12.41 -9.07 7.05
N GLU A 52 11.88 -8.73 8.20
CA GLU A 52 11.66 -9.68 9.30
C GLU A 52 10.65 -10.76 8.87
N ALA A 53 9.56 -10.38 8.22
CA ALA A 53 8.60 -11.35 7.68
C ALA A 53 9.24 -12.25 6.62
N ALA A 54 10.04 -11.70 5.71
CA ALA A 54 10.77 -12.46 4.70
C ALA A 54 11.80 -13.41 5.33
N ALA A 55 12.54 -12.97 6.35
CA ALA A 55 13.48 -13.79 7.10
C ALA A 55 12.78 -14.92 7.87
N ALA A 56 11.54 -14.70 8.31
CA ALA A 56 10.68 -15.73 8.90
C ALA A 56 10.03 -16.67 7.85
N GLY A 57 10.45 -16.61 6.60
CA GLY A 57 9.98 -17.47 5.51
C GLY A 57 8.65 -17.05 4.88
N LYS A 58 8.13 -15.86 5.19
CA LYS A 58 6.91 -15.35 4.55
C LYS A 58 7.23 -14.79 3.18
N LEU A 59 6.39 -15.13 2.20
CA LEU A 59 6.47 -14.50 0.88
C LEU A 59 5.69 -13.19 0.92
N VAL A 60 6.40 -12.05 0.92
CA VAL A 60 5.79 -10.70 1.02
C VAL A 60 5.82 -9.91 -0.29
N CYS A 61 6.47 -10.43 -1.33
CA CYS A 61 6.43 -9.87 -2.69
C CYS A 61 6.12 -10.98 -3.69
N TYR A 62 5.56 -10.61 -4.84
CA TYR A 62 5.35 -11.58 -5.93
C TYR A 62 6.69 -12.17 -6.40
N ARG A 63 6.73 -13.46 -6.70
CA ARG A 63 7.94 -14.09 -7.27
C ARG A 63 8.11 -13.77 -8.74
N SER A 64 7.09 -14.05 -9.52
CA SER A 64 7.13 -13.97 -10.98
C SER A 64 6.04 -13.09 -11.59
N TYR A 65 4.95 -12.83 -10.86
CA TYR A 65 3.80 -12.09 -11.37
C TYR A 65 4.12 -10.61 -11.59
N ASP A 66 4.83 -10.00 -10.66
CA ASP A 66 5.23 -8.59 -10.71
C ASP A 66 6.67 -8.44 -10.23
N GLY A 67 7.47 -7.67 -10.99
CA GLY A 67 8.90 -7.50 -10.72
C GLY A 67 9.22 -6.67 -9.48
N GLY A 68 8.33 -5.77 -9.07
CA GLY A 68 8.60 -4.77 -8.04
C GLY A 68 7.71 -4.81 -6.81
N HIS A 69 6.43 -5.13 -6.99
CA HIS A 69 5.43 -4.96 -5.94
C HIS A 69 5.43 -6.08 -4.89
N TRP A 70 4.96 -5.72 -3.71
CA TRP A 70 4.53 -6.69 -2.71
C TRP A 70 3.29 -7.45 -3.16
N ASN A 71 3.10 -8.64 -2.60
CA ASN A 71 1.86 -9.39 -2.72
C ASN A 71 0.88 -9.00 -1.58
N ALA A 72 -0.28 -9.63 -1.52
CA ALA A 72 -1.28 -9.33 -0.50
C ALA A 72 -0.77 -9.54 0.94
N GLN A 73 0.15 -10.49 1.16
CA GLN A 73 0.81 -10.66 2.46
C GLN A 73 1.69 -9.45 2.81
N GLY A 74 2.47 -8.94 1.87
CA GLY A 74 3.27 -7.72 2.06
C GLY A 74 2.38 -6.48 2.31
N VAL A 75 1.28 -6.37 1.57
CA VAL A 75 0.27 -5.31 1.79
C VAL A 75 -0.25 -5.34 3.22
N ARG A 76 -0.47 -6.52 3.83
CA ARG A 76 -0.91 -6.65 5.24
C ARG A 76 0.08 -6.02 6.21
N TYR A 77 1.37 -6.26 6.04
CA TYR A 77 2.41 -5.64 6.87
C TYR A 77 2.46 -4.12 6.68
N GLY A 78 2.42 -3.67 5.40
CA GLY A 78 2.37 -2.25 5.08
C GLY A 78 1.16 -1.54 5.67
N TYR A 79 -0.03 -2.15 5.56
CA TYR A 79 -1.26 -1.66 6.15
C TYR A 79 -1.15 -1.51 7.68
N ALA A 80 -0.71 -2.55 8.37
CA ALA A 80 -0.60 -2.51 9.83
C ALA A 80 0.36 -1.41 10.30
N SER A 81 1.50 -1.25 9.63
CA SER A 81 2.47 -0.21 9.94
C SER A 81 1.92 1.20 9.66
N LEU A 82 1.29 1.42 8.50
CA LEU A 82 0.67 2.70 8.15
C LEU A 82 -0.45 3.09 9.12
N MET A 83 -1.36 2.17 9.41
CA MET A 83 -2.49 2.45 10.29
C MET A 83 -2.07 2.72 11.73
N LYS A 84 -1.02 2.04 12.20
CA LYS A 84 -0.40 2.34 13.51
C LYS A 84 0.16 3.76 13.54
N GLN A 85 0.83 4.20 12.47
CA GLN A 85 1.32 5.57 12.37
C GLN A 85 0.17 6.58 12.38
N ILE A 86 -0.89 6.34 11.59
CA ILE A 86 -2.06 7.22 11.55
C ILE A 86 -2.71 7.32 12.93
N SER A 87 -2.92 6.20 13.61
CA SER A 87 -3.48 6.18 14.98
C SER A 87 -2.62 6.96 15.97
N ASN A 88 -1.28 6.89 15.86
CA ASN A 88 -0.38 7.67 16.71
C ASN A 88 -0.46 9.19 16.43
N LEU A 89 -0.71 9.58 15.18
CA LEU A 89 -0.85 10.99 14.80
C LEU A 89 -2.22 11.57 15.18
N LEU A 90 -3.21 10.72 15.35
CA LEU A 90 -4.60 11.07 15.70
C LEU A 90 -5.03 10.42 17.03
N PRO A 91 -4.35 10.70 18.15
CA PRO A 91 -4.54 9.95 19.40
C PRO A 91 -5.92 10.21 20.08
N LYS A 92 -6.67 11.18 19.59
CA LYS A 92 -8.03 11.48 20.07
C LYS A 92 -9.12 10.78 19.26
N GLU A 93 -8.74 10.21 18.11
CA GLU A 93 -9.66 9.51 17.22
C GLU A 93 -9.57 8.00 17.49
N ASP A 94 -10.72 7.34 17.50
CA ASP A 94 -10.79 5.88 17.59
C ASP A 94 -10.56 5.26 16.20
N ILE A 95 -9.31 5.20 15.79
CA ILE A 95 -8.92 4.63 14.48
C ILE A 95 -8.89 3.10 14.58
N LYS A 96 -9.91 2.45 14.04
CA LYS A 96 -9.96 0.98 13.95
C LYS A 96 -8.84 0.48 13.04
N ILE A 97 -7.96 -0.38 13.56
CA ILE A 97 -6.97 -1.11 12.78
C ILE A 97 -7.46 -2.54 12.56
N LEU A 98 -7.71 -2.92 11.30
CA LEU A 98 -8.13 -4.29 10.98
C LEU A 98 -7.02 -5.29 11.33
N ARG A 99 -7.40 -6.37 12.00
CA ARG A 99 -6.52 -7.46 12.43
C ARG A 99 -6.70 -8.68 11.53
N ASP A 100 -5.95 -9.73 11.77
CA ASP A 100 -6.05 -10.96 10.96
C ASP A 100 -7.44 -11.59 11.01
N GLU A 101 -8.11 -11.53 12.18
CA GLU A 101 -9.47 -12.00 12.36
C GLU A 101 -10.52 -11.24 11.55
N ASP A 102 -10.25 -10.01 11.13
CA ASP A 102 -11.16 -9.20 10.31
C ASP A 102 -11.11 -9.54 8.81
N PHE A 103 -10.22 -10.46 8.41
CA PHE A 103 -10.05 -10.82 7.00
C PHE A 103 -10.45 -12.27 6.72
N ASN A 104 -11.04 -12.46 5.54
CA ASN A 104 -11.05 -13.77 4.87
C ASN A 104 -9.77 -13.89 4.06
N MET A 105 -9.04 -14.98 4.26
CA MET A 105 -7.86 -15.32 3.47
C MET A 105 -8.22 -16.43 2.48
N GLN A 106 -7.77 -16.29 1.25
CA GLN A 106 -7.87 -17.31 0.22
C GLN A 106 -6.48 -17.59 -0.37
N ILE A 107 -6.17 -18.86 -0.55
CA ILE A 107 -4.98 -19.28 -1.28
C ILE A 107 -5.35 -19.34 -2.76
N LEU A 108 -4.51 -18.71 -3.58
CA LEU A 108 -4.66 -18.61 -5.04
C LEU A 108 -3.44 -19.22 -5.71
N GLU A 109 -3.65 -19.89 -6.82
CA GLU A 109 -2.57 -20.25 -7.73
C GLU A 109 -2.49 -19.18 -8.83
N ARG A 110 -1.34 -18.52 -8.94
CA ARG A 110 -1.08 -17.57 -10.01
C ARG A 110 -0.11 -18.18 -11.01
N THR A 111 -0.44 -18.06 -12.27
CA THR A 111 0.46 -18.47 -13.35
C THR A 111 0.89 -17.23 -14.12
N ASN A 112 2.20 -17.10 -14.34
CA ASN A 112 2.79 -16.05 -15.15
C ASN A 112 3.75 -16.64 -16.17
N THR A 113 3.97 -15.93 -17.27
CA THR A 113 4.95 -16.29 -18.31
C THR A 113 6.08 -15.27 -18.30
N VAL A 114 7.27 -15.71 -17.95
CA VAL A 114 8.51 -14.90 -17.95
C VAL A 114 9.48 -15.50 -18.93
N LEU A 115 9.93 -14.72 -19.90
CA LEU A 115 10.86 -15.15 -20.97
C LEU A 115 10.39 -16.43 -21.68
N GLY A 116 9.08 -16.56 -21.92
CA GLY A 116 8.48 -17.72 -22.59
C GLY A 116 8.29 -18.96 -21.72
N GLN A 117 8.71 -18.94 -20.47
CA GLN A 117 8.49 -20.03 -19.50
C GLN A 117 7.33 -19.72 -18.58
N LYS A 118 6.46 -20.74 -18.35
CA LYS A 118 5.36 -20.63 -17.39
C LYS A 118 5.87 -20.91 -15.97
N PHE A 119 5.51 -20.04 -15.07
CA PHE A 119 5.74 -20.19 -13.64
C PHE A 119 4.40 -20.16 -12.92
N SER A 120 4.19 -21.13 -12.03
CA SER A 120 3.08 -21.10 -11.08
C SER A 120 3.62 -20.80 -9.69
N GLU A 121 2.93 -19.96 -8.97
CA GLU A 121 3.24 -19.62 -7.58
C GLU A 121 1.95 -19.59 -6.75
N GLU A 122 2.05 -20.09 -5.53
CA GLU A 122 1.01 -19.90 -4.54
C GLU A 122 1.05 -18.44 -4.06
N ASP A 123 -0.10 -17.81 -4.04
CA ASP A 123 -0.32 -16.46 -3.54
C ASP A 123 -1.50 -16.46 -2.59
N VAL A 124 -1.68 -15.36 -1.86
CA VAL A 124 -2.82 -15.17 -0.98
C VAL A 124 -3.59 -13.93 -1.39
N SER A 125 -4.89 -13.94 -1.16
CA SER A 125 -5.72 -12.74 -1.22
C SER A 125 -6.42 -12.54 0.11
N TYR A 126 -6.69 -11.28 0.43
CA TYR A 126 -7.42 -10.89 1.63
C TYR A 126 -8.62 -10.04 1.25
N SER A 127 -9.77 -10.33 1.82
CA SER A 127 -10.97 -9.48 1.77
C SER A 127 -11.48 -9.24 3.19
N VAL A 128 -11.98 -8.05 3.46
CA VAL A 128 -12.61 -7.73 4.75
C VAL A 128 -13.85 -8.61 4.91
N LYS A 129 -14.05 -9.22 6.09
CA LYS A 129 -15.18 -10.14 6.35
C LYS A 129 -16.51 -9.42 6.28
N GLU A 130 -16.61 -8.27 6.91
CA GLU A 130 -17.81 -7.47 7.01
C GLU A 130 -17.50 -6.03 6.59
N PRO A 131 -17.37 -5.78 5.26
CA PRO A 131 -17.01 -4.46 4.78
C PRO A 131 -18.14 -3.46 5.02
N THR A 132 -17.79 -2.31 5.57
CA THR A 132 -18.69 -1.17 5.78
C THR A 132 -18.43 -0.04 4.79
N ALA A 133 -17.22 0.05 4.27
CA ALA A 133 -16.82 1.07 3.31
C ALA A 133 -17.39 0.76 1.92
N VAL A 134 -18.18 1.70 1.37
CA VAL A 134 -18.79 1.61 0.05
C VAL A 134 -18.01 2.48 -0.93
N GLN A 135 -17.58 1.90 -2.05
CA GLN A 135 -16.94 2.65 -3.12
C GLN A 135 -18.00 3.37 -3.97
N HIS A 136 -17.78 4.66 -4.23
CA HIS A 136 -18.67 5.50 -5.03
C HIS A 136 -18.10 5.75 -6.42
N GLN A 137 -18.68 5.08 -7.41
CA GLN A 137 -18.26 5.20 -8.81
C GLN A 137 -18.73 6.51 -9.45
N GLU A 138 -19.89 7.03 -9.06
CA GLU A 138 -20.49 8.25 -9.61
C GLU A 138 -19.67 9.53 -9.36
N TRP A 139 -18.73 9.48 -8.44
CA TRP A 139 -17.80 10.58 -8.17
C TRP A 139 -16.79 10.76 -9.30
N PHE A 140 -16.45 9.69 -10.00
CA PHE A 140 -15.51 9.71 -11.11
C PHE A 140 -16.06 10.49 -12.31
N ASP A 141 -17.38 10.54 -12.49
CA ASP A 141 -18.03 11.26 -13.58
C ASP A 141 -17.95 12.79 -13.41
N LYS A 142 -17.69 13.26 -12.20
CA LYS A 142 -17.60 14.69 -11.88
C LYS A 142 -16.20 15.30 -11.99
N ILE A 143 -15.19 14.47 -12.07
CA ILE A 143 -13.80 14.85 -12.21
C ILE A 143 -13.32 14.25 -13.53
N ASP A 144 -13.30 14.92 -14.59
CA ASP A 144 -12.79 14.58 -15.93
C ASP A 144 -11.88 13.31 -15.97
N TYR A 145 -12.42 12.22 -15.35
CA TYR A 145 -11.75 10.94 -15.16
C TYR A 145 -11.65 10.23 -16.51
N LYS A 146 -10.42 9.93 -16.92
CA LYS A 146 -10.17 9.10 -18.09
C LYS A 146 -9.93 7.67 -17.63
N PRO A 147 -10.93 6.77 -17.69
CA PRO A 147 -10.82 5.41 -17.14
C PRO A 147 -9.71 4.55 -17.78
N ASN A 148 -9.19 4.98 -18.92
CA ASN A 148 -8.10 4.30 -19.64
C ASN A 148 -6.71 4.87 -19.34
N ASP A 149 -6.60 5.87 -18.46
CA ASP A 149 -5.31 6.39 -18.01
C ASP A 149 -4.96 5.79 -16.66
N PRO A 150 -4.05 4.76 -16.60
CA PRO A 150 -3.72 4.09 -15.34
C PRO A 150 -3.04 5.00 -14.32
N TRP A 151 -2.54 6.16 -14.76
CA TRP A 151 -1.84 7.14 -13.91
C TRP A 151 -2.80 8.16 -13.28
N ARG A 152 -4.07 8.20 -13.72
CA ARG A 152 -5.12 9.05 -13.17
C ARG A 152 -6.10 8.23 -12.35
N SER A 153 -5.58 7.52 -11.35
CA SER A 153 -6.38 6.68 -10.48
C SER A 153 -6.87 7.47 -9.29
N TYR A 154 -8.17 7.62 -9.22
CA TYR A 154 -8.90 8.22 -8.11
C TYR A 154 -9.85 7.20 -7.52
N ARG A 155 -9.96 7.15 -6.19
CA ARG A 155 -10.92 6.28 -5.49
C ARG A 155 -11.58 7.04 -4.36
N TYR A 156 -12.88 6.83 -4.20
CA TYR A 156 -13.67 7.43 -3.13
C TYR A 156 -14.50 6.37 -2.44
N PHE A 157 -14.41 6.33 -1.12
CA PHE A 157 -15.19 5.44 -0.25
C PHE A 157 -15.84 6.21 0.87
N THR A 158 -16.99 5.71 1.34
CA THR A 158 -17.62 6.18 2.58
C THR A 158 -18.10 5.01 3.42
N THR A 159 -17.97 5.13 4.75
CA THR A 159 -18.64 4.23 5.70
C THR A 159 -20.00 4.77 6.15
N GLY A 160 -20.24 6.08 5.97
CA GLY A 160 -21.41 6.76 6.50
C GLY A 160 -21.38 6.99 8.03
N ASP A 161 -20.27 6.64 8.67
CA ASP A 161 -20.08 6.82 10.12
C ASP A 161 -19.43 8.17 10.39
N THR A 162 -20.27 9.17 10.66
CA THR A 162 -19.84 10.56 10.90
C THR A 162 -19.04 10.75 12.20
N SER A 163 -18.95 9.74 13.06
CA SER A 163 -18.08 9.78 14.24
C SER A 163 -16.62 9.55 13.88
N LYS A 164 -16.32 8.97 12.70
CA LYS A 164 -14.97 8.74 12.20
C LYS A 164 -14.44 9.98 11.46
N PRO A 165 -13.13 10.23 11.50
CA PRO A 165 -12.52 11.29 10.71
C PRO A 165 -12.55 10.97 9.19
N ASP A 166 -12.27 11.98 8.38
CA ASP A 166 -12.05 11.83 6.94
C ASP A 166 -10.57 11.67 6.65
N ILE A 167 -10.23 11.02 5.53
CA ILE A 167 -8.84 10.87 5.08
C ILE A 167 -8.67 11.16 3.60
N LEU A 168 -7.60 11.88 3.27
CA LEU A 168 -7.08 12.04 1.92
C LEU A 168 -5.70 11.37 1.85
N ILE A 169 -5.52 10.50 0.89
CA ILE A 169 -4.24 9.84 0.59
C ILE A 169 -3.80 10.21 -0.82
N VAL A 170 -2.61 10.77 -0.92
CA VAL A 170 -1.89 10.91 -2.19
C VAL A 170 -0.80 9.85 -2.21
N GLY A 171 -0.83 8.95 -3.17
CA GLY A 171 0.04 7.78 -3.18
C GLY A 171 0.22 7.16 -4.56
N ASP A 172 0.84 6.00 -4.58
CA ASP A 172 1.11 5.23 -5.78
C ASP A 172 0.37 3.87 -5.80
N SER A 173 0.75 3.02 -6.73
CA SER A 173 0.17 1.69 -6.90
C SER A 173 0.35 0.75 -5.69
N TYR A 174 1.29 1.04 -4.79
CA TYR A 174 1.48 0.25 -3.57
C TYR A 174 0.28 0.33 -2.62
N ILE A 175 -0.40 1.48 -2.58
CA ILE A 175 -1.60 1.66 -1.74
C ILE A 175 -2.88 1.38 -2.52
N TRP A 176 -2.94 1.78 -3.78
CA TRP A 176 -4.14 1.94 -4.58
C TRP A 176 -5.05 0.71 -4.63
N MET A 177 -4.51 -0.48 -4.95
CA MET A 177 -5.35 -1.63 -5.29
C MET A 177 -5.93 -2.35 -4.08
N GLN A 178 -5.09 -2.76 -3.16
CA GLN A 178 -5.47 -3.66 -2.07
C GLN A 178 -5.56 -2.95 -0.72
N MET A 179 -4.61 -2.08 -0.42
CA MET A 179 -4.53 -1.44 0.89
C MET A 179 -5.61 -0.37 1.09
N PHE A 180 -5.91 0.43 0.07
CA PHE A 180 -6.80 1.57 0.23
C PHE A 180 -8.23 1.18 0.65
N PRO A 181 -8.88 0.13 0.09
CA PRO A 181 -10.16 -0.34 0.61
C PRO A 181 -10.13 -0.72 2.10
N TRP A 182 -9.03 -1.28 2.59
CA TRP A 182 -8.89 -1.63 4.01
C TRP A 182 -8.73 -0.40 4.89
N ILE A 183 -7.99 0.62 4.42
CA ILE A 183 -7.88 1.91 5.10
C ILE A 183 -9.27 2.56 5.21
N ALA A 184 -10.06 2.50 4.15
CA ALA A 184 -11.38 3.13 4.08
C ALA A 184 -12.36 2.64 5.16
N GLU A 185 -12.20 1.41 5.67
CA GLU A 185 -13.02 0.88 6.76
C GLU A 185 -12.90 1.68 8.08
N SER A 186 -11.81 2.43 8.23
CA SER A 186 -11.48 3.16 9.46
C SER A 186 -11.93 4.62 9.43
N PHE A 187 -12.45 5.12 8.29
CA PHE A 187 -12.76 6.53 8.10
C PHE A 187 -14.19 6.74 7.62
N ASN A 188 -14.73 7.94 7.85
CA ASN A 188 -16.06 8.32 7.35
C ASN A 188 -16.02 8.48 5.83
N ARG A 189 -15.12 9.35 5.34
CA ARG A 189 -14.86 9.56 3.91
C ARG A 189 -13.39 9.32 3.64
N SER A 190 -13.10 8.57 2.58
CA SER A 190 -11.74 8.22 2.18
C SER A 190 -11.54 8.52 0.72
N VAL A 191 -10.56 9.36 0.42
CA VAL A 191 -10.20 9.74 -0.94
C VAL A 191 -8.77 9.30 -1.21
N PHE A 192 -8.55 8.62 -2.34
CA PHE A 192 -7.22 8.32 -2.85
C PHE A 192 -7.01 9.03 -4.18
N ILE A 193 -5.85 9.65 -4.34
CA ILE A 193 -5.40 10.26 -5.59
C ILE A 193 -4.03 9.68 -5.91
N HIS A 194 -3.84 9.26 -7.16
CA HIS A 194 -2.53 8.84 -7.60
C HIS A 194 -1.58 10.04 -7.66
N GLN A 195 -0.34 9.87 -7.19
CA GLN A 195 0.65 10.93 -7.07
C GLN A 195 1.02 11.63 -8.39
N PHE A 196 0.76 10.99 -9.53
CA PHE A 196 0.95 11.58 -10.87
C PHE A 196 -0.30 12.28 -11.41
N ASP A 197 -1.38 12.35 -10.65
CA ASP A 197 -2.59 13.07 -11.02
C ASP A 197 -2.56 14.51 -10.49
N GLU A 198 -1.64 15.32 -11.03
CA GLU A 198 -1.40 16.71 -10.61
C GLU A 198 -2.66 17.58 -10.74
N ASP A 199 -3.47 17.36 -11.79
CA ASP A 199 -4.69 18.14 -12.03
C ASP A 199 -5.72 17.98 -10.91
N ASN A 200 -5.88 16.76 -10.38
CA ASN A 200 -6.81 16.50 -9.29
C ASN A 200 -6.23 16.91 -7.92
N ILE A 201 -4.93 16.83 -7.73
CA ILE A 201 -4.27 17.31 -6.50
C ILE A 201 -4.48 18.83 -6.37
N GLN A 202 -4.29 19.61 -7.44
CA GLN A 202 -4.53 21.05 -7.42
C GLN A 202 -5.98 21.39 -7.12
N ARG A 203 -6.96 20.73 -7.77
CA ARG A 203 -8.40 20.99 -7.58
C ARG A 203 -8.89 20.73 -6.15
N ILE A 204 -8.21 19.87 -5.39
CA ILE A 204 -8.56 19.61 -3.98
C ILE A 204 -7.94 20.66 -3.06
N GLY A 205 -6.75 21.15 -3.40
CA GLY A 205 -6.10 22.26 -2.65
C GLY A 205 -6.81 23.61 -2.75
N ASP A 206 -7.63 23.80 -3.80
CA ASP A 206 -8.36 25.04 -4.08
C ASP A 206 -9.77 25.07 -3.44
N ARG A 207 -10.20 24.05 -2.68
CA ARG A 207 -11.49 23.94 -2.01
C ARG A 207 -11.35 23.92 -0.49
#